data_5db3060ff8f9e9ae1dd21cd45b72f154
#
_entry.id   5db3060ff8f9e9ae1dd21cd45b72f154
#
_cell.length_a   1.000
_cell.length_b   1.000
_cell.length_c   1.000
_cell.angle_alpha   90.00
_cell.angle_beta   90.00
_cell.angle_gamma   90.00
#
_symmetry.space_group_name_H-M   'P 1'
#
loop_
_entity.id
_entity.type
_entity.pdbx_description
1 polymer ?
#
loop_
_entity_poly.entity_id
_entity_poly.type
_entity_poly.pdbx_seq_one_letter_code
_entity_poly.pdbx_strand_id
1 'polypeptide(L)'
;MAGTLPVPLHVELPQGWESAPPDKVGAPHAAFVGLHKASQGQGFTPNITVTGRTHEGSASLHGLAEESVQRLRENVGSVDIAKRTEVGTSTAPGLVDAPGIVQNLRIQADVNGQPMELAQSQFILLIQNEQQRGELVEIEVALTAKTSQLDAVLGDFQDFLAALRPADPTQEG
;
A
#
# COMPACT_ATOMS: atom_id res chain seq x y z
N MET A 1 9.54 -14.95 -4.86
CA MET A 1 10.45 -13.83 -4.63
C MET A 1 9.66 -12.56 -4.34
N ALA A 2 10.11 -11.79 -3.38
CA ALA A 2 9.51 -10.49 -3.10
C ALA A 2 9.62 -9.57 -4.31
N GLY A 3 8.63 -8.70 -4.50
CA GLY A 3 8.69 -7.67 -5.52
C GLY A 3 9.80 -6.66 -5.23
N THR A 4 10.15 -5.89 -6.23
CA THR A 4 11.12 -4.81 -6.08
C THR A 4 10.45 -3.49 -6.46
N LEU A 5 10.90 -2.40 -5.84
CA LEU A 5 10.42 -1.08 -6.19
C LEU A 5 11.20 -0.54 -7.38
N PRO A 6 10.52 0.00 -8.40
CA PRO A 6 11.22 0.65 -9.51
C PRO A 6 11.99 1.89 -9.09
N VAL A 7 11.55 2.53 -7.99
CA VAL A 7 12.21 3.67 -7.38
C VAL A 7 12.49 3.29 -5.93
N PRO A 8 13.75 3.37 -5.44
CA PRO A 8 14.02 3.00 -4.04
C PRO A 8 13.35 3.98 -3.07
N LEU A 9 12.70 3.42 -2.06
CA LEU A 9 12.02 4.19 -1.03
C LEU A 9 12.57 3.83 0.34
N HIS A 10 12.67 4.84 1.19
CA HIS A 10 12.91 4.67 2.61
C HIS A 10 11.58 4.55 3.33
N VAL A 11 11.41 3.48 4.12
CA VAL A 11 10.20 3.25 4.90
C VAL A 11 10.57 3.11 6.37
N GLU A 12 9.71 3.64 7.25
CA GLU A 12 9.86 3.52 8.69
C GLU A 12 8.56 2.98 9.27
N LEU A 13 8.66 1.82 9.94
CA LEU A 13 7.50 1.26 10.62
C LEU A 13 7.28 1.96 11.95
N PRO A 14 6.02 2.26 12.31
CA PRO A 14 5.72 2.75 13.65
C PRO A 14 6.05 1.72 14.71
N GLN A 15 6.16 2.16 15.96
CA GLN A 15 6.39 1.28 17.09
C GLN A 15 5.25 0.25 17.17
N GLY A 16 5.61 -1.00 17.42
CA GLY A 16 4.63 -2.09 17.50
C GLY A 16 4.43 -2.85 16.20
N TRP A 17 5.13 -2.45 15.15
CA TRP A 17 5.08 -3.12 13.85
C TRP A 17 6.40 -3.82 13.58
N GLU A 18 6.33 -4.88 12.79
CA GLU A 18 7.48 -5.70 12.42
C GLU A 18 7.46 -6.00 10.94
N SER A 19 8.60 -5.87 10.27
CA SER A 19 8.69 -6.25 8.86
C SER A 19 8.68 -7.77 8.71
N ALA A 20 8.09 -8.24 7.61
CA ALA A 20 8.02 -9.66 7.31
C ALA A 20 8.38 -9.90 5.86
N PRO A 21 8.97 -11.07 5.52
CA PRO A 21 9.24 -11.40 4.12
C PRO A 21 7.92 -11.52 3.35
N PRO A 22 7.75 -10.78 2.24
CA PRO A 22 6.48 -10.83 1.50
C PRO A 22 6.09 -12.23 1.03
N ASP A 23 7.05 -13.05 0.63
CA ASP A 23 6.78 -14.40 0.15
C ASP A 23 6.20 -15.30 1.25
N LYS A 24 6.55 -15.04 2.51
CA LYS A 24 6.13 -15.87 3.64
C LYS A 24 4.77 -15.50 4.21
N VAL A 25 4.26 -14.33 3.84
CA VAL A 25 2.99 -13.83 4.39
C VAL A 25 1.91 -13.70 3.32
N GLY A 26 2.09 -14.35 2.18
CA GLY A 26 1.08 -14.40 1.13
C GLY A 26 1.00 -13.15 0.27
N ALA A 27 2.05 -12.33 0.26
CA ALA A 27 2.09 -11.09 -0.53
C ALA A 27 3.32 -11.06 -1.45
N PRO A 28 3.50 -12.05 -2.36
CA PRO A 28 4.74 -12.17 -3.13
C PRO A 28 5.00 -11.00 -4.08
N HIS A 29 4.00 -10.23 -4.41
CA HIS A 29 4.15 -9.07 -5.30
C HIS A 29 4.58 -7.80 -4.57
N ALA A 30 4.46 -7.78 -3.25
CA ALA A 30 4.84 -6.60 -2.47
C ALA A 30 6.36 -6.51 -2.35
N ALA A 31 6.87 -5.29 -2.34
CA ALA A 31 8.28 -5.03 -2.07
C ALA A 31 8.55 -4.98 -0.56
N PHE A 32 7.53 -4.68 0.22
CA PHE A 32 7.65 -4.52 1.67
C PHE A 32 6.33 -4.90 2.34
N VAL A 33 6.42 -5.58 3.49
CA VAL A 33 5.26 -5.91 4.33
C VAL A 33 5.62 -5.61 5.78
N GLY A 34 4.75 -4.87 6.47
CA GLY A 34 4.81 -4.67 7.92
C GLY A 34 3.59 -5.30 8.58
N LEU A 35 3.77 -5.93 9.73
CA LEU A 35 2.72 -6.58 10.50
C LEU A 35 2.58 -5.92 11.87
N HIS A 36 1.34 -5.72 12.32
CA HIS A 36 1.03 -5.16 13.64
C HIS A 36 1.13 -6.27 14.68
N LYS A 37 2.20 -6.26 15.47
CA LYS A 37 2.52 -7.35 16.40
C LYS A 37 1.45 -7.56 17.47
N ALA A 38 0.92 -6.47 18.02
CA ALA A 38 -0.04 -6.56 19.11
C ALA A 38 -1.37 -7.24 18.70
N SER A 39 -1.65 -7.27 17.40
CA SER A 39 -2.88 -7.88 16.89
C SER A 39 -2.70 -9.28 16.34
N GLN A 40 -1.49 -9.86 16.48
CA GLN A 40 -1.29 -11.25 16.09
C GLN A 40 -2.13 -12.15 16.99
N GLY A 41 -2.76 -13.16 16.38
CA GLY A 41 -3.63 -14.07 17.11
C GLY A 41 -5.08 -13.64 17.19
N GLN A 42 -5.45 -12.49 16.60
CA GLN A 42 -6.83 -11.99 16.60
C GLN A 42 -7.64 -12.45 15.37
N GLY A 43 -7.18 -13.46 14.66
CA GLY A 43 -7.83 -13.99 13.48
C GLY A 43 -7.35 -13.34 12.18
N PHE A 44 -6.97 -12.09 12.21
CA PHE A 44 -6.36 -11.35 11.10
C PHE A 44 -5.34 -10.37 11.68
N THR A 45 -4.15 -10.36 11.11
CA THR A 45 -3.11 -9.42 11.53
C THR A 45 -3.10 -8.22 10.61
N PRO A 46 -3.38 -7.00 11.13
CA PRO A 46 -3.27 -5.80 10.30
C PRO A 46 -1.89 -5.70 9.66
N ASN A 47 -1.87 -5.29 8.39
CA ASN A 47 -0.62 -5.22 7.65
C ASN A 47 -0.58 -4.00 6.76
N ILE A 48 0.65 -3.54 6.51
CA ILE A 48 0.95 -2.48 5.56
C ILE A 48 1.80 -3.10 4.45
N THR A 49 1.40 -2.91 3.20
CA THR A 49 2.16 -3.38 2.04
C THR A 49 2.58 -2.21 1.17
N VAL A 50 3.76 -2.31 0.57
CA VAL A 50 4.24 -1.34 -0.42
C VAL A 50 4.55 -2.11 -1.69
N THR A 51 3.93 -1.69 -2.78
CA THR A 51 4.08 -2.35 -4.09
C THR A 51 4.41 -1.29 -5.13
N GLY A 52 5.33 -1.61 -6.02
CA GLY A 52 5.71 -0.71 -7.12
C GLY A 52 5.48 -1.37 -8.46
N ARG A 53 5.04 -0.58 -9.44
CA ARG A 53 4.84 -1.03 -10.82
C ARG A 53 5.28 0.06 -11.77
N THR A 54 5.73 -0.32 -12.95
CA THR A 54 6.08 0.64 -14.01
C THR A 54 5.00 0.63 -15.08
N HIS A 55 4.75 1.80 -15.65
CA HIS A 55 3.80 1.98 -16.74
C HIS A 55 4.47 2.77 -17.85
N GLU A 56 4.30 2.32 -19.08
CA GLU A 56 4.76 3.05 -20.26
C GLU A 56 3.63 3.91 -20.81
N GLY A 57 3.94 5.11 -21.25
CA GLY A 57 2.98 6.02 -21.85
C GLY A 57 2.15 6.77 -20.82
N SER A 58 0.85 6.75 -20.98
CA SER A 58 -0.06 7.47 -20.09
C SER A 58 -0.78 6.52 -19.15
N ALA A 59 -0.80 6.87 -17.87
CA ALA A 59 -1.59 6.20 -16.87
C ALA A 59 -2.31 7.26 -16.05
N SER A 60 -3.56 6.98 -15.65
CA SER A 60 -4.32 7.90 -14.81
C SER A 60 -4.47 7.32 -13.41
N LEU A 61 -4.48 8.18 -12.41
CA LEU A 61 -4.69 7.76 -11.03
C LEU A 61 -6.03 7.04 -10.86
N HIS A 62 -7.08 7.57 -11.47
CA HIS A 62 -8.39 6.93 -11.41
C HIS A 62 -8.36 5.53 -12.02
N GLY A 63 -7.70 5.37 -13.18
CA GLY A 63 -7.56 4.06 -13.83
C GLY A 63 -6.76 3.08 -12.96
N LEU A 64 -5.68 3.55 -12.32
CA LEU A 64 -4.88 2.72 -11.43
C LEU A 64 -5.68 2.29 -10.20
N ALA A 65 -6.49 3.18 -9.65
CA ALA A 65 -7.36 2.85 -8.51
C ALA A 65 -8.40 1.80 -8.91
N GLU A 66 -9.00 1.91 -10.10
CA GLU A 66 -9.95 0.93 -10.61
C GLU A 66 -9.28 -0.43 -10.83
N GLU A 67 -8.08 -0.45 -11.38
CA GLU A 67 -7.33 -1.68 -11.60
C GLU A 67 -7.02 -2.38 -10.27
N SER A 68 -6.67 -1.61 -9.25
CA SER A 68 -6.40 -2.17 -7.92
C SER A 68 -7.64 -2.82 -7.32
N VAL A 69 -8.79 -2.17 -7.43
CA VAL A 69 -10.07 -2.74 -6.98
C VAL A 69 -10.38 -4.02 -7.75
N GLN A 70 -10.17 -4.03 -9.06
CA GLN A 70 -10.44 -5.19 -9.88
C GLN A 70 -9.55 -6.38 -9.52
N ARG A 71 -8.27 -6.14 -9.26
CA ARG A 71 -7.36 -7.20 -8.80
C ARG A 71 -7.84 -7.80 -7.47
N LEU A 72 -8.30 -6.97 -6.56
CA LEU A 72 -8.85 -7.45 -5.29
C LEU A 72 -10.11 -8.28 -5.50
N ARG A 73 -11.01 -7.84 -6.36
CA ARG A 73 -12.25 -8.59 -6.66
C ARG A 73 -11.96 -9.98 -7.21
N GLU A 74 -10.92 -10.09 -8.01
CA GLU A 74 -10.49 -11.38 -8.57
C GLU A 74 -9.96 -12.33 -7.51
N ASN A 75 -9.39 -11.80 -6.43
CA ASN A 75 -8.73 -12.59 -5.39
C ASN A 75 -9.59 -12.84 -4.15
N VAL A 76 -10.46 -11.91 -3.77
CA VAL A 76 -11.17 -11.99 -2.50
C VAL A 76 -12.70 -12.03 -2.64
N GLY A 77 -13.23 -11.78 -3.82
CA GLY A 77 -14.64 -11.91 -4.11
C GLY A 77 -15.41 -10.60 -4.12
N SER A 78 -15.65 -9.96 -2.98
CA SER A 78 -16.48 -8.76 -2.92
C SER A 78 -15.69 -7.58 -2.37
N VAL A 79 -15.67 -6.47 -3.12
CA VAL A 79 -14.97 -5.25 -2.74
C VAL A 79 -15.88 -4.06 -3.08
N ASP A 80 -16.17 -3.23 -2.08
CA ASP A 80 -16.92 -1.99 -2.26
C ASP A 80 -16.01 -0.79 -2.00
N ILE A 81 -16.16 0.24 -2.82
CA ILE A 81 -15.43 1.50 -2.62
C ILE A 81 -16.23 2.36 -1.66
N ALA A 82 -15.68 2.56 -0.45
CA ALA A 82 -16.34 3.41 0.55
C ALA A 82 -16.05 4.88 0.30
N LYS A 83 -14.83 5.22 -0.14
CA LYS A 83 -14.44 6.59 -0.42
C LYS A 83 -13.24 6.60 -1.36
N ARG A 84 -13.20 7.57 -2.26
CA ARG A 84 -12.08 7.79 -3.17
C ARG A 84 -11.85 9.29 -3.33
N THR A 85 -10.62 9.75 -3.12
CA THR A 85 -10.27 11.16 -3.19
C THR A 85 -8.94 11.33 -3.89
N GLU A 86 -8.91 12.11 -4.97
CA GLU A 86 -7.64 12.49 -5.59
C GLU A 86 -7.00 13.60 -4.77
N VAL A 87 -5.68 13.49 -4.57
CA VAL A 87 -4.88 14.53 -3.94
C VAL A 87 -3.88 15.06 -4.96
N GLY A 88 -3.76 16.38 -5.06
CA GLY A 88 -2.91 17.02 -6.07
C GLY A 88 -1.43 16.78 -5.83
N THR A 89 -1.03 16.68 -4.55
CA THR A 89 0.35 16.42 -4.16
C THR A 89 0.38 15.50 -2.97
N SER A 90 1.45 14.71 -2.86
CA SER A 90 1.67 13.85 -1.70
C SER A 90 2.04 14.68 -0.48
N THR A 91 1.61 14.25 0.70
CA THR A 91 2.08 14.82 1.98
C THR A 91 3.35 14.14 2.48
N ALA A 92 3.79 13.07 1.83
CA ALA A 92 5.02 12.37 2.22
C ALA A 92 6.24 13.23 1.87
N PRO A 93 7.17 13.45 2.82
CA PRO A 93 8.40 14.20 2.53
C PRO A 93 9.18 13.55 1.36
N GLY A 94 9.67 14.37 0.44
CA GLY A 94 10.37 13.89 -0.75
C GLY A 94 9.48 13.41 -1.88
N LEU A 95 8.17 13.27 -1.62
CA LEU A 95 7.18 12.90 -2.63
C LEU A 95 6.09 13.97 -2.73
N VAL A 96 6.34 15.17 -2.22
CA VAL A 96 5.33 16.23 -2.07
C VAL A 96 4.73 16.68 -3.40
N ASP A 97 5.47 16.56 -4.50
CA ASP A 97 4.98 16.98 -5.81
C ASP A 97 4.36 15.82 -6.60
N ALA A 98 4.29 14.64 -6.04
CA ALA A 98 3.71 13.48 -6.72
C ALA A 98 2.19 13.50 -6.59
N PRO A 99 1.46 13.41 -7.71
CA PRO A 99 0.01 13.28 -7.62
C PRO A 99 -0.37 11.92 -7.05
N GLY A 100 -1.45 11.87 -6.30
CA GLY A 100 -1.89 10.65 -5.65
C GLY A 100 -3.40 10.53 -5.57
N ILE A 101 -3.86 9.35 -5.23
CA ILE A 101 -5.25 9.06 -4.97
C ILE A 101 -5.33 8.19 -3.71
N VAL A 102 -6.27 8.54 -2.83
CA VAL A 102 -6.57 7.76 -1.62
C VAL A 102 -7.91 7.09 -1.83
N GLN A 103 -7.98 5.81 -1.56
CA GLN A 103 -9.28 5.13 -1.57
C GLN A 103 -9.39 4.19 -0.38
N ASN A 104 -10.58 4.16 0.19
CA ASN A 104 -10.92 3.25 1.28
C ASN A 104 -11.90 2.22 0.76
N LEU A 105 -11.60 0.96 0.99
CA LEU A 105 -12.34 -0.18 0.46
C LEU A 105 -12.88 -1.01 1.61
N ARG A 106 -14.07 -1.58 1.39
CA ARG A 106 -14.65 -2.59 2.28
C ARG A 106 -14.61 -3.92 1.55
N ILE A 107 -14.04 -4.92 2.20
CA ILE A 107 -13.78 -6.21 1.59
C ILE A 107 -14.51 -7.30 2.38
N GLN A 108 -15.26 -8.15 1.68
CA GLN A 108 -15.82 -9.36 2.26
C GLN A 108 -14.95 -10.51 1.78
N ALA A 109 -14.26 -11.16 2.70
CA ALA A 109 -13.30 -12.21 2.37
C ALA A 109 -13.51 -13.42 3.26
N ASP A 110 -13.07 -14.59 2.77
CA ASP A 110 -12.92 -15.77 3.59
C ASP A 110 -11.48 -15.86 4.07
N VAL A 111 -11.31 -15.87 5.39
CA VAL A 111 -9.99 -16.01 6.01
C VAL A 111 -10.00 -17.30 6.81
N ASN A 112 -9.22 -18.28 6.36
CA ASN A 112 -9.15 -19.61 7.00
C ASN A 112 -10.54 -20.26 7.14
N GLY A 113 -11.39 -20.11 6.11
CA GLY A 113 -12.73 -20.69 6.10
C GLY A 113 -13.78 -19.88 6.87
N GLN A 114 -13.42 -18.73 7.41
CA GLN A 114 -14.33 -17.84 8.13
C GLN A 114 -14.65 -16.59 7.32
N PRO A 115 -15.92 -16.24 7.13
CA PRO A 115 -16.23 -14.96 6.48
C PRO A 115 -15.79 -13.81 7.38
N MET A 116 -15.15 -12.81 6.78
CA MET A 116 -14.57 -11.71 7.53
C MET A 116 -14.70 -10.41 6.75
N GLU A 117 -15.10 -9.35 7.43
CA GLU A 117 -15.12 -8.02 6.83
C GLU A 117 -13.80 -7.32 7.12
N LEU A 118 -13.13 -6.92 6.05
CA LEU A 118 -11.86 -6.20 6.11
C LEU A 118 -12.04 -4.80 5.55
N ALA A 119 -11.23 -3.89 6.05
CA ALA A 119 -11.08 -2.56 5.48
C ALA A 119 -9.68 -2.44 4.92
N GLN A 120 -9.56 -1.83 3.74
CA GLN A 120 -8.25 -1.52 3.17
C GLN A 120 -8.21 -0.04 2.82
N SER A 121 -7.18 0.65 3.29
CA SER A 121 -6.90 2.02 2.91
C SER A 121 -5.71 2.01 1.98
N GLN A 122 -5.88 2.57 0.78
CA GLN A 122 -4.83 2.59 -0.24
C GLN A 122 -4.42 4.02 -0.54
N PHE A 123 -3.11 4.23 -0.67
CA PHE A 123 -2.54 5.45 -1.16
C PHE A 123 -1.73 5.11 -2.41
N ILE A 124 -2.17 5.60 -3.56
CA ILE A 124 -1.53 5.31 -4.84
C ILE A 124 -0.89 6.58 -5.36
N LEU A 125 0.42 6.53 -5.60
CA LEU A 125 1.21 7.65 -6.12
C LEU A 125 1.66 7.33 -7.54
N LEU A 126 1.73 8.36 -8.36
CA LEU A 126 2.24 8.25 -9.73
C LEU A 126 3.41 9.20 -9.87
N ILE A 127 4.60 8.63 -10.10
CA ILE A 127 5.87 9.36 -10.11
C ILE A 127 6.52 9.19 -11.47
N GLN A 128 7.10 10.26 -12.02
CA GLN A 128 7.90 10.14 -13.24
C GLN A 128 9.26 9.52 -12.90
N ASN A 129 9.68 8.56 -13.72
CA ASN A 129 11.02 8.01 -13.60
C ASN A 129 11.99 8.93 -14.33
N GLU A 130 12.82 9.64 -13.58
CA GLU A 130 13.77 10.60 -14.15
C GLU A 130 14.84 9.93 -15.00
N GLN A 131 15.09 8.65 -14.80
CA GLN A 131 16.11 7.90 -15.51
C GLN A 131 15.62 7.35 -16.85
N GLN A 132 14.30 7.23 -17.01
CA GLN A 132 13.69 6.74 -18.26
C GLN A 132 12.51 7.63 -18.62
N ARG A 133 12.70 8.46 -19.64
CA ARG A 133 11.63 9.34 -20.11
C ARG A 133 10.45 8.54 -20.63
N GLY A 134 9.25 8.97 -20.27
CA GLY A 134 8.02 8.31 -20.67
C GLY A 134 7.62 7.16 -19.80
N GLU A 135 8.43 6.79 -18.81
CA GLU A 135 8.08 5.77 -17.85
C GLU A 135 7.52 6.39 -16.59
N LEU A 136 6.36 5.89 -16.17
CA LEU A 136 5.72 6.28 -14.91
C LEU A 136 5.87 5.15 -13.91
N VAL A 137 6.06 5.51 -12.65
CA VAL A 137 6.15 4.55 -11.54
C VAL A 137 4.93 4.72 -10.65
N GLU A 138 4.20 3.65 -10.47
CA GLU A 138 3.09 3.57 -9.53
C GLU A 138 3.60 2.99 -8.22
N ILE A 139 3.37 3.71 -7.11
CA ILE A 139 3.63 3.21 -5.76
C ILE A 139 2.29 3.08 -5.05
N GLU A 140 1.96 1.86 -4.62
CA GLU A 140 0.74 1.59 -3.89
C GLU A 140 1.10 1.20 -2.46
N VAL A 141 0.60 1.97 -1.50
CA VAL A 141 0.77 1.70 -0.07
C VAL A 141 -0.61 1.36 0.49
N ALA A 142 -0.74 0.18 1.09
CA ALA A 142 -2.05 -0.30 1.53
C ALA A 142 -1.99 -0.78 2.97
N LEU A 143 -2.95 -0.33 3.77
CA LEU A 143 -3.23 -0.87 5.11
C LEU A 143 -4.46 -1.76 5.02
N THR A 144 -4.33 -3.00 5.49
CA THR A 144 -5.45 -3.93 5.57
C THR A 144 -5.64 -4.36 7.01
N ALA A 145 -6.88 -4.32 7.49
CA ALA A 145 -7.23 -4.71 8.86
C ALA A 145 -8.70 -5.15 8.89
N LYS A 146 -9.09 -5.89 9.93
CA LYS A 146 -10.52 -6.07 10.18
C LYS A 146 -11.14 -4.69 10.45
N THR A 147 -12.40 -4.52 10.08
CA THR A 147 -13.10 -3.25 10.35
C THR A 147 -13.05 -2.90 11.84
N SER A 148 -13.08 -3.91 12.72
CA SER A 148 -12.98 -3.71 14.17
C SER A 148 -11.57 -3.31 14.64
N GLN A 149 -10.55 -3.53 13.82
CA GLN A 149 -9.15 -3.18 14.16
C GLN A 149 -8.72 -1.83 13.58
N LEU A 150 -9.47 -1.32 12.60
CA LEU A 150 -9.03 -0.20 11.79
C LEU A 150 -8.69 1.05 12.61
N ASP A 151 -9.54 1.41 13.56
CA ASP A 151 -9.33 2.61 14.37
C ASP A 151 -8.02 2.56 15.17
N ALA A 152 -7.62 1.35 15.60
CA ALA A 152 -6.40 1.18 16.39
C ALA A 152 -5.12 1.36 15.56
N VAL A 153 -5.19 1.14 14.23
CA VAL A 153 -4.00 1.12 13.39
C VAL A 153 -3.95 2.24 12.35
N LEU A 154 -5.05 2.97 12.17
CA LEU A 154 -5.13 4.01 11.14
C LEU A 154 -4.12 5.14 11.37
N GLY A 155 -3.94 5.57 12.63
CA GLY A 155 -2.96 6.60 12.97
C GLY A 155 -1.54 6.16 12.65
N ASP A 156 -1.22 4.90 12.91
CA ASP A 156 0.08 4.33 12.57
C ASP A 156 0.32 4.33 11.06
N PHE A 157 -0.72 4.04 10.28
CA PHE A 157 -0.62 4.09 8.83
C PHE A 157 -0.36 5.50 8.34
N GLN A 158 -1.03 6.49 8.92
CA GLN A 158 -0.80 7.90 8.59
C GLN A 158 0.64 8.32 8.91
N ASP A 159 1.18 7.87 10.04
CA ASP A 159 2.58 8.13 10.40
C ASP A 159 3.55 7.45 9.42
N PHE A 160 3.22 6.25 8.99
CA PHE A 160 4.02 5.53 7.99
C PHE A 160 4.06 6.31 6.67
N LEU A 161 2.92 6.81 6.20
CA LEU A 161 2.86 7.59 4.98
C LEU A 161 3.63 8.90 5.10
N ALA A 162 3.56 9.56 6.25
CA ALA A 162 4.26 10.81 6.47
C ALA A 162 5.79 10.65 6.49
N ALA A 163 6.27 9.47 6.86
CA ALA A 163 7.70 9.16 6.89
C ALA A 163 8.23 8.61 5.56
N LEU A 164 7.36 8.33 4.62
CA LEU A 164 7.74 7.75 3.32
C LEU A 164 8.51 8.78 2.50
N ARG A 165 9.67 8.38 1.97
CA ARG A 165 10.51 9.28 1.18
C ARG A 165 11.40 8.46 0.24
N PRO A 166 11.94 9.07 -0.84
CA PRO A 166 12.93 8.39 -1.66
C PRO A 166 14.15 8.03 -0.84
N ALA A 167 14.73 6.85 -1.10
CA ALA A 167 15.98 6.45 -0.46
C ALA A 167 17.11 7.30 -1.00
N ASP A 168 18.00 7.75 -0.09
CA ASP A 168 19.18 8.51 -0.47
C ASP A 168 20.27 7.54 -0.93
N PRO A 169 20.69 7.57 -2.21
CA PRO A 169 21.69 6.64 -2.69
C PRO A 169 23.04 6.78 -2.02
N THR A 170 23.32 7.91 -1.35
CA THR A 170 24.58 8.09 -0.64
C THR A 170 24.59 7.42 0.73
N GLN A 171 23.43 7.01 1.23
CA GLN A 171 23.30 6.32 2.53
C GLN A 171 23.26 4.81 2.39
N GLU A 172 23.18 4.30 1.19
CA GLU A 172 23.29 2.87 0.93
C GLU A 172 24.77 2.52 0.87
N GLY A 173 25.28 2.13 2.01
CA GLY A 173 26.66 1.69 2.13
C GLY A 173 26.85 0.24 1.75
#